data_f0024bfdc6f70ff3d22cb68b01c029e7
#
_entry.id   f0024bfdc6f70ff3d22cb68b01c029e7
#
_cell.length_a   1.000
_cell.length_b   1.000
_cell.length_c   1.000
_cell.angle_alpha   90.00
_cell.angle_beta   90.00
_cell.angle_gamma   90.00
#
_symmetry.space_group_name_H-M   'P 1'
#
loop_
_entity.id
_entity.type
_entity.pdbx_description
1 polymer ?
#
loop_
_entity_poly.entity_id
_entity_poly.type
_entity_poly.pdbx_seq_one_letter_code
_entity_poly.pdbx_strand_id
1 'polypeptide(L)'
;MDMSQIHPCHXSAPTPAGRAQLLERLQDAVRIPFEVEDHRAAVRPTVSDRRPLLGRHPRYPQLALFNGLGTKGASLGPFFARQLAAHLTDGAPLDAEVDIQRFEARYWRAEK
;
A
#
# COMPACT_ATOMS: atom_id res chain seq x y z
N MET A 1 -14.89 -6.98 20.52
CA MET A 1 -14.46 -7.19 19.13
C MET A 1 -13.92 -8.60 18.98
N ASP A 2 -14.62 -9.43 18.25
CA ASP A 2 -14.25 -10.83 18.09
C ASP A 2 -13.11 -10.95 17.08
N MET A 3 -11.95 -11.33 17.58
CA MET A 3 -10.75 -11.48 16.75
C MET A 3 -10.81 -12.71 15.82
N SER A 4 -11.84 -13.54 15.98
CA SER A 4 -11.97 -14.74 15.15
C SER A 4 -12.36 -14.41 13.69
N GLN A 5 -12.79 -13.19 13.43
CA GLN A 5 -13.18 -12.76 12.09
C GLN A 5 -12.03 -12.17 11.27
N ILE A 6 -10.85 -12.06 11.86
CA ILE A 6 -9.68 -11.68 11.08
C ILE A 6 -9.27 -12.91 10.28
N HIS A 7 -9.78 -13.01 9.07
CA HIS A 7 -9.31 -14.06 8.16
C HIS A 7 -7.81 -13.88 7.97
N PRO A 8 -7.00 -14.89 8.25
CA PRO A 8 -5.59 -14.78 7.95
C PRO A 8 -5.46 -14.44 6.47
N CYS A 9 -4.71 -13.42 6.18
CA CYS A 9 -4.40 -13.06 4.82
C CYS A 9 -3.75 -14.30 4.20
N HIS A 10 -4.49 -15.01 3.37
CA HIS A 10 -3.95 -16.20 2.73
C HIS A 10 -2.77 -15.79 1.88
N UNK A 11 -1.71 -15.85 2.36
CA UNK A 11 -0.79 -15.51 1.72
C UNK A 11 -0.85 -16.16 0.66
N SER A 12 -1.06 -15.66 -0.21
CA SER A 12 -1.05 -16.26 -1.50
C SER A 12 0.29 -16.92 -1.73
N ALA A 13 0.31 -18.20 -1.70
CA ALA A 13 1.53 -18.93 -2.03
C ALA A 13 1.91 -18.62 -3.48
N PRO A 14 3.22 -18.53 -3.80
CA PRO A 14 3.65 -18.40 -5.19
C PRO A 14 3.14 -19.58 -6.03
N THR A 15 2.67 -19.29 -7.24
CA THR A 15 2.22 -20.35 -8.14
C THR A 15 3.35 -20.75 -9.09
N PRO A 16 3.40 -22.03 -9.53
CA PRO A 16 4.41 -22.43 -10.52
C PRO A 16 4.34 -21.64 -11.82
N ALA A 17 3.11 -21.32 -12.28
CA ALA A 17 2.92 -20.52 -13.49
C ALA A 17 3.43 -19.09 -13.32
N GLY A 18 3.16 -18.48 -12.17
CA GLY A 18 3.65 -17.14 -11.86
C GLY A 18 5.17 -17.09 -11.77
N ARG A 19 5.77 -18.13 -11.16
CA ARG A 19 7.21 -18.24 -11.08
C ARG A 19 7.84 -18.33 -12.48
N ALA A 20 7.29 -19.20 -13.34
CA ALA A 20 7.81 -19.36 -14.69
C ALA A 20 7.75 -18.06 -15.49
N GLN A 21 6.62 -17.34 -15.39
CA GLN A 21 6.44 -16.07 -16.08
C GLN A 21 7.44 -15.01 -15.61
N LEU A 22 7.66 -14.94 -14.29
CA LEU A 22 8.61 -13.97 -13.74
C LEU A 22 10.04 -14.27 -14.17
N LEU A 23 10.42 -15.56 -14.15
CA LEU A 23 11.77 -15.96 -14.57
C LEU A 23 11.99 -15.66 -16.05
N GLU A 24 11.02 -15.96 -16.89
CA GLU A 24 11.10 -15.64 -18.32
C GLU A 24 11.35 -14.16 -18.55
N ARG A 25 10.53 -13.32 -17.92
CA ARG A 25 10.67 -11.86 -18.05
C ARG A 25 12.00 -11.36 -17.50
N LEU A 26 12.48 -11.97 -16.42
CA LEU A 26 13.75 -11.57 -15.83
C LEU A 26 14.92 -11.93 -16.76
N GLN A 27 14.86 -13.13 -17.36
CA GLN A 27 15.89 -13.56 -18.32
C GLN A 27 15.94 -12.63 -19.54
N ASP A 28 14.79 -12.12 -19.97
CA ASP A 28 14.74 -11.16 -21.09
C ASP A 28 15.32 -9.81 -20.71
N ALA A 29 15.21 -9.43 -19.45
CA ALA A 29 15.61 -8.10 -18.98
C ALA A 29 17.07 -8.03 -18.54
N VAL A 30 17.64 -9.15 -18.06
CA VAL A 30 18.95 -9.18 -17.42
C VAL A 30 19.90 -10.05 -18.25
N ARG A 31 21.05 -9.49 -18.62
CA ARG A 31 22.03 -10.18 -19.50
C ARG A 31 23.05 -11.00 -18.72
N ILE A 32 23.10 -10.86 -17.41
CA ILE A 32 24.07 -11.60 -16.58
C ILE A 32 23.41 -12.85 -16.00
N PRO A 33 24.16 -13.91 -15.74
CA PRO A 33 23.60 -15.08 -15.08
C PRO A 33 23.13 -14.75 -13.67
N PHE A 34 22.06 -15.40 -13.21
CA PHE A 34 21.55 -15.20 -11.87
C PHE A 34 21.04 -16.51 -11.30
N GLU A 35 20.94 -16.56 -9.98
CA GLU A 35 20.34 -17.67 -9.24
C GLU A 35 19.17 -17.14 -8.42
N VAL A 36 18.08 -17.91 -8.36
CA VAL A 36 16.92 -17.54 -7.55
C VAL A 36 17.17 -18.04 -6.13
N GLU A 37 17.33 -17.12 -5.20
CA GLU A 37 17.56 -17.46 -3.78
C GLU A 37 16.24 -17.69 -3.04
N ASP A 38 15.19 -16.96 -3.42
CA ASP A 38 13.90 -17.05 -2.73
C ASP A 38 12.80 -16.57 -3.67
N HIS A 39 11.58 -17.03 -3.43
CA HIS A 39 10.42 -16.64 -4.20
C HIS A 39 9.20 -16.57 -3.28
N ARG A 40 8.64 -15.40 -3.11
CA ARG A 40 7.51 -15.17 -2.22
C ARG A 40 6.40 -14.42 -2.94
N ALA A 41 5.19 -14.57 -2.45
CA ALA A 41 4.04 -13.82 -2.95
C ALA A 41 3.33 -13.16 -1.78
N ALA A 42 2.73 -11.99 -2.04
CA ALA A 42 1.96 -11.26 -1.03
C ALA A 42 0.91 -10.40 -1.73
N VAL A 43 -0.14 -10.08 -1.01
CA VAL A 43 -1.19 -9.21 -1.52
C VAL A 43 -0.79 -7.76 -1.24
N ARG A 44 -0.82 -6.93 -2.27
CA ARG A 44 -0.53 -5.50 -2.11
C ARG A 44 -1.81 -4.76 -1.68
N PRO A 45 -1.74 -3.93 -0.66
CA PRO A 45 -2.93 -3.17 -0.26
C PRO A 45 -3.31 -2.15 -1.32
N THR A 46 -4.57 -2.20 -1.73
CA THR A 46 -5.12 -1.32 -2.74
C THR A 46 -6.44 -0.76 -2.23
N VAL A 47 -6.67 0.53 -2.47
CA VAL A 47 -7.89 1.21 -2.06
C VAL A 47 -8.91 1.14 -3.20
N SER A 48 -10.19 1.23 -2.87
CA SER A 48 -11.27 1.13 -3.87
C SER A 48 -11.14 2.18 -4.98
N ASP A 49 -10.66 3.38 -4.65
CA ASP A 49 -10.46 4.43 -5.65
C ASP A 49 -9.05 4.39 -6.27
N ARG A 50 -8.24 3.40 -5.93
CA ARG A 50 -6.88 3.19 -6.45
C ARG A 50 -5.92 4.35 -6.19
N ARG A 51 -6.19 5.14 -5.16
CA ARG A 51 -5.32 6.26 -4.75
C ARG A 51 -4.72 5.96 -3.39
N PRO A 52 -3.49 6.40 -3.12
CA PRO A 52 -2.88 6.19 -1.82
C PRO A 52 -3.68 6.77 -0.66
N LEU A 53 -3.34 6.32 0.53
CA LEU A 53 -3.93 6.80 1.78
C LEU A 53 -2.83 7.46 2.60
N LEU A 54 -2.93 8.78 2.76
CA LEU A 54 -2.00 9.55 3.56
C LEU A 54 -2.76 10.38 4.58
N GLY A 55 -2.23 10.51 5.78
CA GLY A 55 -2.77 11.49 6.72
C GLY A 55 -2.87 10.98 8.13
N ARG A 56 -3.34 11.86 9.01
CA ARG A 56 -3.54 11.57 10.42
C ARG A 56 -4.97 11.10 10.66
N HIS A 57 -5.12 10.22 11.63
CA HIS A 57 -6.44 9.77 12.06
C HIS A 57 -7.23 10.98 12.58
N PRO A 58 -8.50 11.17 12.16
CA PRO A 58 -9.26 12.36 12.55
C PRO A 58 -9.44 12.56 14.07
N ARG A 59 -9.60 11.44 14.82
CA ARG A 59 -9.78 11.50 16.28
C ARG A 59 -8.48 11.33 17.05
N TYR A 60 -7.51 10.65 16.47
CA TYR A 60 -6.26 10.33 17.15
C TYR A 60 -5.09 10.81 16.29
N PRO A 61 -4.79 12.12 16.36
CA PRO A 61 -3.79 12.70 15.43
C PRO A 61 -2.37 12.17 15.62
N GLN A 62 -2.11 11.46 16.70
CA GLN A 62 -0.83 10.77 16.89
C GLN A 62 -0.69 9.54 16.01
N LEU A 63 -1.81 9.05 15.43
CA LEU A 63 -1.79 7.95 14.47
C LEU A 63 -1.79 8.50 13.06
N ALA A 64 -0.79 8.12 12.28
CA ALA A 64 -0.70 8.52 10.87
C ALA A 64 -0.67 7.28 10.00
N LEU A 65 -1.18 7.42 8.78
CA LEU A 65 -1.27 6.32 7.83
C LEU A 65 -0.55 6.69 6.53
N PHE A 66 0.19 5.73 5.99
CA PHE A 66 0.79 5.80 4.66
C PHE A 66 0.66 4.43 4.03
N ASN A 67 -0.30 4.26 3.15
CA ASN A 67 -0.61 2.94 2.61
C ASN A 67 -1.37 3.07 1.28
N GLY A 68 -1.83 1.95 0.74
CA GLY A 68 -2.68 1.95 -0.44
C GLY A 68 -1.98 2.27 -1.74
N LEU A 69 -0.66 2.09 -1.82
CA LEU A 69 0.11 2.41 -3.03
C LEU A 69 -0.11 1.41 -4.17
N GLY A 70 -0.68 0.24 -3.89
CA GLY A 70 -0.97 -0.77 -4.90
C GLY A 70 0.28 -1.23 -5.63
N THR A 71 0.22 -1.25 -6.96
CA THR A 71 1.35 -1.67 -7.79
C THR A 71 2.35 -0.55 -8.08
N LYS A 72 2.05 0.69 -7.67
CA LYS A 72 2.84 1.87 -8.01
C LYS A 72 3.72 2.36 -6.86
N GLY A 73 3.96 1.52 -5.84
CA GLY A 73 4.72 1.93 -4.66
C GLY A 73 6.12 2.41 -4.96
N ALA A 74 6.81 1.76 -5.90
CA ALA A 74 8.18 2.14 -6.23
C ALA A 74 8.27 3.55 -6.81
N SER A 75 7.29 3.96 -7.63
CA SER A 75 7.30 5.28 -8.25
C SER A 75 6.60 6.34 -7.39
N LEU A 76 5.47 5.99 -6.76
CA LEU A 76 4.70 6.96 -5.98
C LEU A 76 5.17 7.09 -4.53
N GLY A 77 5.79 6.04 -3.99
CA GLY A 77 6.21 6.01 -2.60
C GLY A 77 7.09 7.18 -2.19
N PRO A 78 8.23 7.39 -2.87
CA PRO A 78 9.11 8.50 -2.49
C PRO A 78 8.45 9.87 -2.59
N PHE A 79 7.62 10.09 -3.63
CA PHE A 79 6.92 11.36 -3.82
C PHE A 79 5.97 11.63 -2.65
N PHE A 80 5.09 10.67 -2.33
CA PHE A 80 4.12 10.86 -1.27
C PHE A 80 4.72 10.74 0.13
N ALA A 81 5.84 10.02 0.29
CA ALA A 81 6.56 10.00 1.57
C ALA A 81 7.05 11.40 1.92
N ARG A 82 7.59 12.13 0.94
CA ARG A 82 8.03 13.52 1.14
C ARG A 82 6.84 14.40 1.53
N GLN A 83 5.71 14.23 0.86
CA GLN A 83 4.50 15.01 1.14
C GLN A 83 4.00 14.73 2.56
N LEU A 84 3.95 13.46 2.97
CA LEU A 84 3.51 13.11 4.31
C LEU A 84 4.49 13.60 5.38
N ALA A 85 5.79 13.50 5.13
CA ALA A 85 6.78 14.01 6.08
C ALA A 85 6.57 15.50 6.33
N ALA A 86 6.41 16.30 5.28
CA ALA A 86 6.16 17.73 5.41
C ALA A 86 4.85 18.00 6.16
N HIS A 87 3.83 17.18 5.92
CA HIS A 87 2.56 17.30 6.64
C HIS A 87 2.72 17.02 8.13
N LEU A 88 3.50 16.00 8.49
CA LEU A 88 3.69 15.63 9.89
C LEU A 88 4.60 16.60 10.65
N THR A 89 5.60 17.17 9.99
CA THR A 89 6.57 18.06 10.65
C THR A 89 6.16 19.53 10.60
N ASP A 90 5.66 19.99 9.45
CA ASP A 90 5.41 21.41 9.21
C ASP A 90 3.94 21.76 9.03
N GLY A 91 3.06 20.77 9.07
CA GLY A 91 1.64 20.99 8.83
C GLY A 91 1.30 21.30 7.38
N ALA A 92 2.18 20.98 6.45
CA ALA A 92 1.93 21.23 5.02
C ALA A 92 0.67 20.46 4.56
N PRO A 93 -0.10 21.02 3.62
CA PRO A 93 -1.31 20.35 3.16
C PRO A 93 -0.99 19.09 2.35
N LEU A 94 -1.86 18.10 2.44
CA LEU A 94 -1.80 16.91 1.60
C LEU A 94 -2.63 17.13 0.34
N ASP A 95 -2.25 16.50 -0.76
CA ASP A 95 -3.10 16.49 -1.95
C ASP A 95 -4.44 15.86 -1.61
N ALA A 96 -5.53 16.51 -1.98
CA ALA A 96 -6.88 16.05 -1.65
C ALA A 96 -7.15 14.63 -2.16
N GLU A 97 -6.51 14.24 -3.25
CA GLU A 97 -6.70 12.93 -3.85
C GLU A 97 -6.13 11.79 -3.03
N VAL A 98 -5.17 12.07 -2.14
CA VAL A 98 -4.53 11.03 -1.32
C VAL A 98 -4.80 11.20 0.16
N ASP A 99 -5.39 12.32 0.58
CA ASP A 99 -5.72 12.58 1.98
C ASP A 99 -6.80 11.59 2.45
N ILE A 100 -6.55 10.93 3.59
CA ILE A 100 -7.53 9.99 4.14
C ILE A 100 -8.83 10.67 4.54
N GLN A 101 -8.82 11.97 4.76
CA GLN A 101 -10.03 12.74 5.10
C GLN A 101 -11.09 12.68 3.99
N ARG A 102 -10.71 12.32 2.76
CA ARG A 102 -11.68 12.13 1.69
C ARG A 102 -12.71 11.03 1.99
N PHE A 103 -12.38 10.14 2.95
CA PHE A 103 -13.29 9.08 3.37
C PHE A 103 -14.03 9.40 4.68
N GLU A 104 -13.79 10.57 5.28
CA GLU A 104 -14.34 10.94 6.58
C GLU A 104 -15.85 10.83 6.63
N ALA A 105 -16.53 11.41 5.65
CA ALA A 105 -18.00 11.40 5.62
C ALA A 105 -18.58 9.99 5.53
N ARG A 106 -17.83 9.07 4.90
CA ARG A 106 -18.29 7.69 4.70
C ARG A 106 -18.18 6.86 5.98
N TYR A 107 -17.11 7.09 6.77
CA TYR A 107 -16.82 6.23 7.92
C TYR A 107 -17.42 6.76 9.23
N TRP A 108 -17.61 8.07 9.35
CA TRP A 108 -18.11 8.64 10.60
C TRP A 108 -19.64 8.73 10.64
N ARG A 109 -20.32 8.59 9.53
CA ARG A 109 -21.78 8.53 9.49
C ARG A 109 -22.35 7.30 10.20
N ALA A 110 -21.58 6.24 10.30
CA ALA A 110 -22.04 4.99 10.89
C ALA A 110 -22.07 5.01 12.42
N GLU A 111 -21.56 6.07 13.06
CA GLU A 111 -21.49 6.18 14.52
C GLU A 111 -22.56 7.06 15.14
N LYS A 112 -23.50 7.57 14.37
CA LYS A 112 -24.61 8.34 14.91
C LYS A 112 -25.82 7.45 15.16
#